data_19f84f306f314c0620ee10f5e778f802
#
_entry.id   19f84f306f314c0620ee10f5e778f802
#
_cell.length_a   1.000
_cell.length_b   1.000
_cell.length_c   1.000
_cell.angle_alpha   90.00
_cell.angle_beta   90.00
_cell.angle_gamma   90.00
#
_symmetry.space_group_name_H-M   'P 1'
#
loop_
_entity.id
_entity.type
_entity.pdbx_description
1 polymer ?
#
loop_
_entity_poly.entity_id
_entity_poly.type
_entity_poly.pdbx_seq_one_letter_code
_entity_poly.pdbx_strand_id
1 'polypeptide(L)'
;MTILKRLRCRRLAILALAATAGIAAALWLLVSLPGPGGREEPVTVHIPRGTPFGQIVSLLDRNGLARSRILLRVMGFVTNASLRVKAGEYEFTRAMPPREILRKLVEGDVKKHPVVVPEGFTVRKIAARLAAEGLVEEKEFLRLAGDRRLLADLNIPAPNAEGFLFPDTYIFDREMDAAAIMKKMAAQFRVKVTAEMTDKAGEQGLSLVQWVTLASIIEKETGLKSE
;
A
#
# COMPACT_ATOMS: atom_id res chain seq x y z
N MET A 1 -2.80 -64.25 -23.84
CA MET A 1 -2.50 -63.68 -22.50
C MET A 1 -2.18 -62.17 -22.50
N THR A 2 -1.87 -61.56 -23.62
CA THR A 2 -1.40 -60.16 -23.75
C THR A 2 -2.55 -59.11 -23.81
N ILE A 3 -3.71 -59.45 -24.34
CA ILE A 3 -4.86 -58.52 -24.53
C ILE A 3 -5.55 -58.22 -23.20
N LEU A 4 -5.75 -59.17 -22.33
CA LEU A 4 -6.34 -58.96 -21.00
C LEU A 4 -5.45 -58.10 -20.08
N LYS A 5 -4.12 -58.19 -20.17
CA LYS A 5 -3.20 -57.35 -19.44
C LYS A 5 -3.28 -55.89 -19.90
N ARG A 6 -3.41 -55.63 -21.22
CA ARG A 6 -3.56 -54.29 -21.78
C ARG A 6 -4.88 -53.64 -21.39
N LEU A 7 -5.99 -54.41 -21.35
CA LEU A 7 -7.30 -53.94 -20.91
C LEU A 7 -7.33 -53.59 -19.41
N ARG A 8 -6.65 -54.35 -18.55
CA ARG A 8 -6.50 -54.08 -17.13
C ARG A 8 -5.62 -52.84 -16.89
N CYS A 9 -4.50 -52.64 -17.57
CA CYS A 9 -3.68 -51.46 -17.50
C CYS A 9 -4.45 -50.19 -17.94
N ARG A 10 -5.23 -50.23 -19.03
CA ARG A 10 -6.05 -49.11 -19.47
C ARG A 10 -7.15 -48.75 -18.44
N ARG A 11 -7.81 -49.71 -17.83
CA ARG A 11 -8.80 -49.46 -16.76
C ARG A 11 -8.16 -48.85 -15.50
N LEU A 12 -6.98 -49.33 -15.09
CA LEU A 12 -6.24 -48.79 -13.98
C LEU A 12 -5.76 -47.35 -14.26
N ALA A 13 -5.33 -47.07 -15.49
CA ALA A 13 -4.93 -45.71 -15.89
C ALA A 13 -6.13 -44.73 -15.91
N ILE A 14 -7.29 -45.19 -16.39
CA ILE A 14 -8.54 -44.37 -16.37
C ILE A 14 -8.98 -44.10 -14.93
N LEU A 15 -8.94 -45.10 -14.06
CA LEU A 15 -9.30 -44.94 -12.65
C LEU A 15 -8.35 -43.99 -11.91
N ALA A 16 -7.04 -44.10 -12.19
CA ALA A 16 -6.04 -43.19 -11.64
C ALA A 16 -6.26 -41.75 -12.13
N LEU A 17 -6.57 -41.56 -13.42
CA LEU A 17 -6.87 -40.24 -13.99
C LEU A 17 -8.15 -39.64 -13.40
N ALA A 18 -9.19 -40.44 -13.23
CA ALA A 18 -10.43 -40.00 -12.60
C ALA A 18 -10.24 -39.65 -11.12
N ALA A 19 -9.43 -40.42 -10.40
CA ALA A 19 -9.08 -40.11 -8.99
C ALA A 19 -8.27 -38.82 -8.87
N THR A 20 -7.27 -38.60 -9.74
CA THR A 20 -6.49 -37.35 -9.75
C THR A 20 -7.35 -36.14 -10.13
N ALA A 21 -8.24 -36.28 -11.11
CA ALA A 21 -9.19 -35.22 -11.48
C ALA A 21 -10.19 -34.92 -10.35
N GLY A 22 -10.68 -35.93 -9.64
CA GLY A 22 -11.56 -35.77 -8.48
C GLY A 22 -10.85 -35.06 -7.31
N ILE A 23 -9.60 -35.42 -7.02
CA ILE A 23 -8.79 -34.75 -6.00
C ILE A 23 -8.53 -33.30 -6.39
N ALA A 24 -8.17 -33.04 -7.66
CA ALA A 24 -7.94 -31.68 -8.15
C ALA A 24 -9.21 -30.81 -8.07
N ALA A 25 -10.37 -31.36 -8.44
CA ALA A 25 -11.66 -30.68 -8.32
C ALA A 25 -12.03 -30.40 -6.86
N ALA A 26 -11.81 -31.35 -5.95
CA ALA A 26 -12.07 -31.16 -4.53
C ALA A 26 -11.14 -30.09 -3.91
N LEU A 27 -9.87 -30.08 -4.28
CA LEU A 27 -8.91 -29.05 -3.89
C LEU A 27 -9.31 -27.68 -4.44
N TRP A 28 -9.72 -27.62 -5.71
CA TRP A 28 -10.18 -26.37 -6.33
C TRP A 28 -11.42 -25.83 -5.64
N LEU A 29 -12.39 -26.69 -5.31
CA LEU A 29 -13.56 -26.34 -4.52
C LEU A 29 -13.18 -25.79 -3.14
N LEU A 30 -12.32 -26.46 -2.39
CA LEU A 30 -11.86 -26.03 -1.06
C LEU A 30 -11.18 -24.66 -1.09
N VAL A 31 -10.42 -24.38 -2.16
CA VAL A 31 -9.69 -23.11 -2.36
C VAL A 31 -10.64 -21.97 -2.77
N SER A 32 -11.74 -22.32 -3.46
CA SER A 32 -12.70 -21.36 -4.02
C SER A 32 -13.92 -21.14 -3.14
N LEU A 33 -14.16 -22.02 -2.15
CA LEU A 33 -15.27 -21.86 -1.21
C LEU A 33 -15.10 -20.59 -0.37
N PRO A 34 -16.18 -19.84 -0.09
CA PRO A 34 -16.17 -18.69 0.79
C PRO A 34 -15.57 -19.02 2.16
N GLY A 35 -15.01 -18.03 2.82
CA GLY A 35 -14.50 -18.13 4.17
C GLY A 35 -15.57 -18.51 5.21
N PRO A 36 -15.16 -18.74 6.49
CA PRO A 36 -16.03 -19.30 7.52
C PRO A 36 -17.12 -18.37 8.03
N GLY A 37 -17.14 -17.10 7.63
CA GLY A 37 -18.07 -16.10 8.17
C GLY A 37 -18.98 -15.48 7.12
N GLY A 38 -20.29 -15.47 7.39
CA GLY A 38 -21.30 -14.85 6.54
C GLY A 38 -21.47 -13.34 6.69
N ARG A 39 -20.64 -12.63 7.46
CA ARG A 39 -20.70 -11.18 7.60
C ARG A 39 -19.67 -10.50 6.71
N GLU A 40 -20.13 -9.54 5.92
CA GLU A 40 -19.31 -8.72 5.02
C GLU A 40 -18.48 -7.64 5.74
N GLU A 41 -18.51 -7.57 7.08
CA GLU A 41 -17.75 -6.59 7.82
C GLU A 41 -16.24 -6.74 7.53
N PRO A 42 -15.60 -5.67 7.06
CA PRO A 42 -14.19 -5.70 6.75
C PRO A 42 -13.37 -5.85 8.04
N VAL A 43 -12.44 -6.78 8.02
CA VAL A 43 -11.46 -6.99 9.08
C VAL A 43 -10.13 -6.42 8.61
N THR A 44 -9.64 -5.42 9.32
CA THR A 44 -8.34 -4.82 9.01
C THR A 44 -7.22 -5.60 9.72
N VAL A 45 -6.23 -6.03 8.95
CA VAL A 45 -5.06 -6.78 9.45
C VAL A 45 -3.79 -6.09 9.01
N HIS A 46 -2.95 -5.72 9.98
CA HIS A 46 -1.63 -5.15 9.72
C HIS A 46 -0.56 -6.25 9.69
N ILE A 47 0.22 -6.29 8.62
CA ILE A 47 1.33 -7.23 8.42
C ILE A 47 2.64 -6.43 8.35
N PRO A 48 3.43 -6.39 9.44
CA PRO A 48 4.71 -5.69 9.49
C PRO A 48 5.72 -6.26 8.48
N ARG A 49 6.67 -5.43 8.06
CA ARG A 49 7.79 -5.86 7.20
C ARG A 49 8.60 -6.98 7.86
N GLY A 50 8.98 -7.97 7.08
CA GLY A 50 9.77 -9.11 7.55
C GLY A 50 8.99 -10.16 8.33
N THR A 51 7.65 -10.06 8.43
CA THR A 51 6.84 -11.08 9.12
C THR A 51 6.88 -12.40 8.36
N PRO A 52 7.35 -13.51 8.97
CA PRO A 52 7.36 -14.83 8.33
C PRO A 52 5.96 -15.29 7.93
N PHE A 53 5.84 -15.95 6.77
CA PHE A 53 4.54 -16.38 6.24
C PHE A 53 3.72 -17.22 7.23
N GLY A 54 4.38 -18.09 8.02
CA GLY A 54 3.71 -18.88 9.06
C GLY A 54 3.03 -18.02 10.15
N GLN A 55 3.62 -16.88 10.49
CA GLN A 55 3.03 -15.92 11.44
C GLN A 55 1.87 -15.15 10.79
N ILE A 56 1.98 -14.80 9.49
CA ILE A 56 0.90 -14.18 8.72
C ILE A 56 -0.32 -15.10 8.71
N VAL A 57 -0.14 -16.39 8.40
CA VAL A 57 -1.24 -17.38 8.44
C VAL A 57 -1.87 -17.47 9.84
N SER A 58 -1.04 -17.42 10.89
CA SER A 58 -1.55 -17.45 12.26
C SER A 58 -2.31 -16.16 12.63
N LEU A 59 -1.88 -15.01 12.09
CA LEU A 59 -2.55 -13.73 12.26
C LEU A 59 -3.92 -13.73 11.55
N LEU A 60 -3.98 -14.22 10.32
CA LEU A 60 -5.24 -14.35 9.57
C LEU A 60 -6.24 -15.28 10.27
N ASP A 61 -5.75 -16.38 10.82
CA ASP A 61 -6.57 -17.33 11.53
C ASP A 61 -7.14 -16.76 12.83
N ARG A 62 -6.32 -16.06 13.63
CA ARG A 62 -6.79 -15.38 14.84
C ARG A 62 -7.88 -14.35 14.59
N ASN A 63 -7.87 -13.73 13.41
CA ASN A 63 -8.89 -12.79 12.96
C ASN A 63 -10.10 -13.46 12.29
N GLY A 64 -10.16 -14.80 12.27
CA GLY A 64 -11.26 -15.56 11.67
C GLY A 64 -11.33 -15.49 10.14
N LEU A 65 -10.19 -15.20 9.49
CA LEU A 65 -10.07 -15.08 8.03
C LEU A 65 -9.60 -16.38 7.38
N ALA A 66 -9.04 -17.29 8.16
CA ALA A 66 -8.55 -18.57 7.66
C ALA A 66 -9.55 -19.69 7.95
N ARG A 67 -10.08 -20.33 6.92
CA ARG A 67 -10.88 -21.57 7.08
C ARG A 67 -10.02 -22.73 7.60
N SER A 68 -8.76 -22.78 7.21
CA SER A 68 -7.78 -23.77 7.64
C SER A 68 -6.38 -23.21 7.49
N ARG A 69 -5.61 -23.20 8.59
CA ARG A 69 -4.20 -22.81 8.60
C ARG A 69 -3.35 -23.69 7.65
N ILE A 70 -3.65 -24.99 7.65
CA ILE A 70 -2.92 -25.94 6.83
C ILE A 70 -3.15 -25.65 5.36
N LEU A 71 -4.40 -25.41 4.95
CA LEU A 71 -4.75 -25.06 3.57
C LEU A 71 -4.02 -23.81 3.11
N LEU A 72 -4.07 -22.73 3.88
CA LEU A 72 -3.36 -21.48 3.54
C LEU A 72 -1.84 -21.66 3.44
N ARG A 73 -1.24 -22.45 4.33
CA ARG A 73 0.20 -22.75 4.28
C ARG A 73 0.56 -23.52 3.02
N VAL A 74 -0.15 -24.61 2.74
CA VAL A 74 0.09 -25.42 1.56
C VAL A 74 -0.09 -24.61 0.28
N MET A 75 -1.17 -23.84 0.18
CA MET A 75 -1.41 -22.94 -0.96
C MET A 75 -0.29 -21.91 -1.12
N GLY A 76 0.10 -21.24 -0.04
CA GLY A 76 1.16 -20.24 -0.06
C GLY A 76 2.50 -20.82 -0.51
N PHE A 77 2.78 -22.08 -0.16
CA PHE A 77 3.98 -22.79 -0.57
C PHE A 77 3.92 -23.22 -2.04
N VAL A 78 2.84 -23.88 -2.46
CA VAL A 78 2.66 -24.39 -3.84
C VAL A 78 2.62 -23.25 -4.87
N THR A 79 2.04 -22.11 -4.52
CA THR A 79 1.96 -20.94 -5.40
C THR A 79 3.16 -19.98 -5.28
N ASN A 80 4.16 -20.30 -4.47
CA ASN A 80 5.27 -19.42 -4.08
C ASN A 80 4.80 -18.07 -3.50
N ALA A 81 3.54 -17.97 -3.06
CA ALA A 81 3.00 -16.78 -2.44
C ALA A 81 3.75 -16.44 -1.14
N SER A 82 4.18 -17.46 -0.39
CA SER A 82 4.95 -17.31 0.86
C SER A 82 6.21 -16.45 0.73
N LEU A 83 6.81 -16.37 -0.45
CA LEU A 83 8.01 -15.57 -0.73
C LEU A 83 7.69 -14.17 -1.30
N ARG A 84 6.44 -13.92 -1.67
CA ARG A 84 6.02 -12.73 -2.42
C ARG A 84 5.04 -11.84 -1.66
N VAL A 85 4.65 -12.22 -0.45
CA VAL A 85 3.76 -11.42 0.40
C VAL A 85 4.40 -10.07 0.67
N LYS A 86 3.64 -9.01 0.46
CA LYS A 86 4.04 -7.64 0.78
C LYS A 86 3.54 -7.27 2.17
N ALA A 87 4.33 -6.46 2.89
CA ALA A 87 3.92 -5.85 4.13
C ALA A 87 2.85 -4.79 3.87
N GLY A 88 2.00 -4.52 4.85
CA GLY A 88 0.97 -3.51 4.72
C GLY A 88 -0.24 -3.76 5.61
N GLU A 89 -1.14 -2.81 5.59
CA GLU A 89 -2.45 -2.94 6.21
C GLU A 89 -3.45 -3.43 5.16
N TYR A 90 -4.12 -4.53 5.44
CA TYR A 90 -5.05 -5.16 4.49
C TYR A 90 -6.46 -5.18 5.05
N GLU A 91 -7.43 -4.97 4.17
CA GLU A 91 -8.83 -5.22 4.47
C GLU A 91 -9.28 -6.53 3.82
N PHE A 92 -9.77 -7.44 4.68
CA PHE A 92 -10.35 -8.72 4.26
C PHE A 92 -11.77 -8.81 4.76
N THR A 93 -12.60 -9.57 4.06
CA THR A 93 -13.88 -10.02 4.60
C THR A 93 -13.79 -11.50 5.01
N ARG A 94 -14.54 -11.91 6.02
CA ARG A 94 -14.56 -13.31 6.44
C ARG A 94 -15.15 -14.25 5.39
N ALA A 95 -15.84 -13.68 4.41
CA ALA A 95 -16.38 -14.42 3.26
C ALA A 95 -15.35 -14.64 2.15
N MET A 96 -14.17 -13.95 2.19
CA MET A 96 -13.15 -14.10 1.15
C MET A 96 -12.58 -15.51 1.07
N PRO A 97 -12.49 -16.09 -0.13
CA PRO A 97 -11.87 -17.39 -0.32
C PRO A 97 -10.34 -17.30 -0.12
N PRO A 98 -9.68 -18.38 0.33
CA PRO A 98 -8.26 -18.41 0.61
C PRO A 98 -7.37 -17.92 -0.54
N ARG A 99 -7.74 -18.21 -1.79
CA ARG A 99 -7.03 -17.77 -2.99
C ARG A 99 -7.01 -16.23 -3.12
N GLU A 100 -8.11 -15.59 -2.77
CA GLU A 100 -8.24 -14.14 -2.88
C GLU A 100 -7.45 -13.44 -1.78
N ILE A 101 -7.46 -13.99 -0.57
CA ILE A 101 -6.60 -13.52 0.52
C ILE A 101 -5.13 -13.56 0.09
N LEU A 102 -4.66 -14.70 -0.45
CA LEU A 102 -3.27 -14.83 -0.92
C LEU A 102 -2.97 -13.89 -2.09
N ARG A 103 -3.91 -13.72 -3.04
CA ARG A 103 -3.77 -12.78 -4.15
C ARG A 103 -3.55 -11.35 -3.63
N LYS A 104 -4.42 -10.86 -2.74
CA LYS A 104 -4.28 -9.52 -2.13
C LYS A 104 -2.91 -9.33 -1.48
N LEU A 105 -2.45 -10.33 -0.72
CA LEU A 105 -1.15 -10.29 -0.05
C LEU A 105 0.03 -10.22 -1.04
N VAL A 106 -0.03 -10.96 -2.14
CA VAL A 106 1.04 -11.00 -3.17
C VAL A 106 1.03 -9.76 -4.05
N GLU A 107 -0.16 -9.29 -4.46
CA GLU A 107 -0.32 -8.06 -5.23
C GLU A 107 0.01 -6.82 -4.40
N GLY A 108 -0.15 -6.90 -3.07
CA GLY A 108 -0.01 -5.76 -2.17
C GLY A 108 -1.21 -4.82 -2.27
N ASP A 109 -2.40 -5.40 -2.40
CA ASP A 109 -3.67 -4.65 -2.37
C ASP A 109 -3.97 -4.22 -0.93
N VAL A 110 -3.14 -3.27 -0.46
CA VAL A 110 -3.18 -2.72 0.89
C VAL A 110 -4.26 -1.64 1.02
N LYS A 111 -4.75 -1.47 2.24
CA LYS A 111 -5.66 -0.37 2.59
C LYS A 111 -5.00 0.98 2.29
N LYS A 112 -5.74 1.82 1.62
CA LYS A 112 -5.31 3.16 1.24
C LYS A 112 -5.88 4.18 2.22
N HIS A 113 -5.04 5.12 2.65
CA HIS A 113 -5.40 6.20 3.54
C HIS A 113 -5.42 7.52 2.76
N PRO A 114 -6.62 8.04 2.39
CA PRO A 114 -6.72 9.36 1.76
C PRO A 114 -6.49 10.45 2.82
N VAL A 115 -5.54 11.34 2.56
CA VAL A 115 -5.25 12.48 3.42
C VAL A 115 -5.34 13.75 2.60
N VAL A 116 -6.23 14.65 3.02
CA VAL A 116 -6.34 15.99 2.45
C VAL A 116 -5.36 16.92 3.16
N VAL A 117 -4.49 17.55 2.38
CA VAL A 117 -3.58 18.61 2.81
C VAL A 117 -4.09 19.91 2.17
N PRO A 118 -4.81 20.76 2.93
CA PRO A 118 -5.35 22.01 2.41
C PRO A 118 -4.25 23.03 2.10
N GLU A 119 -4.57 23.99 1.26
CA GLU A 119 -3.76 25.18 1.04
C GLU A 119 -3.51 25.92 2.36
N GLY A 120 -2.38 26.62 2.48
CA GLY A 120 -1.97 27.32 3.70
C GLY A 120 -1.48 26.44 4.85
N PHE A 121 -1.34 25.14 4.63
CA PHE A 121 -0.73 24.26 5.66
C PHE A 121 0.78 24.45 5.70
N THR A 122 1.30 24.73 6.91
CA THR A 122 2.74 24.66 7.19
C THR A 122 3.20 23.22 7.30
N VAL A 123 4.51 22.97 7.16
CA VAL A 123 5.09 21.63 7.39
C VAL A 123 4.69 21.06 8.76
N ARG A 124 4.57 21.91 9.79
CA ARG A 124 4.11 21.48 11.13
C ARG A 124 2.66 21.01 11.11
N LYS A 125 1.77 21.71 10.42
CA LYS A 125 0.36 21.29 10.28
C LYS A 125 0.24 20.00 9.47
N ILE A 126 1.05 19.83 8.42
CA ILE A 126 1.13 18.60 7.63
C ILE A 126 1.59 17.44 8.52
N ALA A 127 2.67 17.61 9.29
CA ALA A 127 3.20 16.60 10.19
C ALA A 127 2.14 16.16 11.23
N ALA A 128 1.48 17.12 11.88
CA ALA A 128 0.42 16.84 12.84
C ALA A 128 -0.77 16.11 12.20
N ARG A 129 -1.18 16.50 10.98
CA ARG A 129 -2.26 15.82 10.24
C ARG A 129 -1.92 14.37 9.91
N LEU A 130 -0.71 14.13 9.40
CA LEU A 130 -0.24 12.77 9.07
C LEU A 130 -0.09 11.90 10.33
N ALA A 131 0.36 12.49 11.44
CA ALA A 131 0.47 11.82 12.72
C ALA A 131 -0.90 11.45 13.31
N ALA A 132 -1.90 12.33 13.18
CA ALA A 132 -3.27 12.06 13.60
C ALA A 132 -3.90 10.87 12.84
N GLU A 133 -3.52 10.65 11.57
CA GLU A 133 -3.92 9.49 10.78
C GLU A 133 -3.04 8.24 11.06
N GLY A 134 -2.06 8.35 11.96
CA GLY A 134 -1.15 7.26 12.31
C GLY A 134 -0.21 6.83 11.18
N LEU A 135 0.10 7.73 10.25
CA LEU A 135 0.96 7.45 9.08
C LEU A 135 2.44 7.74 9.35
N VAL A 136 2.73 8.71 10.22
CA VAL A 136 4.10 9.09 10.59
C VAL A 136 4.19 9.44 12.07
N GLU A 137 5.41 9.46 12.60
CA GLU A 137 5.71 10.14 13.85
C GLU A 137 5.99 11.62 13.57
N GLU A 138 5.27 12.54 14.22
CA GLU A 138 5.33 13.99 13.96
C GLU A 138 6.77 14.53 14.09
N LYS A 139 7.47 14.15 15.17
CA LYS A 139 8.85 14.59 15.42
C LYS A 139 9.81 14.16 14.30
N GLU A 140 9.67 12.92 13.84
CA GLU A 140 10.51 12.38 12.76
C GLU A 140 10.22 13.09 11.43
N PHE A 141 8.96 13.35 11.11
CA PHE A 141 8.60 14.10 9.92
C PHE A 141 9.20 15.51 9.95
N LEU A 142 9.09 16.22 11.07
CA LEU A 142 9.67 17.57 11.23
C LEU A 142 11.20 17.56 11.15
N ARG A 143 11.85 16.56 11.71
CA ARG A 143 13.31 16.39 11.60
C ARG A 143 13.73 16.23 10.15
N LEU A 144 13.06 15.36 9.41
CA LEU A 144 13.33 15.10 7.99
C LEU A 144 13.05 16.31 7.10
N ALA A 145 12.07 17.13 7.45
CA ALA A 145 11.76 18.35 6.71
C ALA A 145 12.90 19.39 6.72
N GLY A 146 13.86 19.28 7.64
CA GLY A 146 15.10 20.07 7.71
C GLY A 146 16.36 19.28 7.33
N ASP A 147 16.25 18.02 6.93
CA ASP A 147 17.42 17.19 6.60
C ASP A 147 17.99 17.58 5.22
N ARG A 148 19.22 18.09 5.21
CA ARG A 148 19.87 18.58 3.99
C ARG A 148 20.04 17.51 2.91
N ARG A 149 20.27 16.25 3.29
CA ARG A 149 20.43 15.15 2.32
C ARG A 149 19.11 14.84 1.66
N LEU A 150 18.06 14.70 2.46
CA LEU A 150 16.72 14.47 1.93
C LEU A 150 16.25 15.63 1.05
N LEU A 151 16.47 16.88 1.47
CA LEU A 151 16.11 18.06 0.68
C LEU A 151 16.84 18.09 -0.68
N ALA A 152 18.13 17.72 -0.70
CA ALA A 152 18.88 17.58 -1.95
C ALA A 152 18.30 16.47 -2.85
N ASP A 153 18.00 15.31 -2.28
CA ASP A 153 17.37 14.18 -3.02
C ASP A 153 15.98 14.54 -3.56
N LEU A 154 15.28 15.44 -2.88
CA LEU A 154 13.98 15.97 -3.30
C LEU A 154 14.09 17.15 -4.26
N ASN A 155 15.31 17.63 -4.57
CA ASN A 155 15.58 18.84 -5.35
C ASN A 155 14.89 20.09 -4.76
N ILE A 156 14.91 20.23 -3.44
CA ILE A 156 14.41 21.40 -2.71
C ILE A 156 15.58 22.32 -2.41
N PRO A 157 15.70 23.49 -3.07
CA PRO A 157 16.84 24.43 -2.90
C PRO A 157 16.65 25.36 -1.71
N ALA A 158 16.02 24.88 -0.63
CA ALA A 158 15.71 25.65 0.57
C ALA A 158 16.27 24.96 1.82
N PRO A 159 16.40 25.67 2.96
CA PRO A 159 16.92 25.10 4.20
C PRO A 159 15.93 24.11 4.87
N ASN A 160 14.68 24.10 4.45
CA ASN A 160 13.64 23.17 4.89
C ASN A 160 12.60 22.96 3.78
N ALA A 161 11.65 22.03 4.02
CA ALA A 161 10.62 21.68 3.05
C ALA A 161 9.40 22.63 3.04
N GLU A 162 9.43 23.76 3.79
CA GLU A 162 8.31 24.71 3.85
C GLU A 162 8.02 25.31 2.47
N GLY A 163 6.75 25.23 2.04
CA GLY A 163 6.30 25.69 0.73
C GLY A 163 6.53 24.68 -0.43
N PHE A 164 7.29 23.60 -0.21
CA PHE A 164 7.61 22.61 -1.24
C PHE A 164 6.82 21.29 -1.13
N LEU A 165 6.03 21.15 -0.08
CA LEU A 165 5.09 20.04 0.09
C LEU A 165 3.71 20.50 -0.40
N PHE A 166 3.38 20.17 -1.66
CA PHE A 166 2.23 20.73 -2.36
C PHE A 166 0.89 20.34 -1.68
N PRO A 167 -0.07 21.27 -1.51
CA PRO A 167 -1.40 20.94 -1.02
C PRO A 167 -2.18 20.14 -2.06
N ASP A 168 -2.70 18.97 -1.66
CA ASP A 168 -3.50 18.09 -2.51
C ASP A 168 -4.18 17.00 -1.64
N THR A 169 -4.99 16.16 -2.27
CA THR A 169 -5.47 14.92 -1.67
C THR A 169 -4.53 13.77 -2.02
N TYR A 170 -3.84 13.28 -1.02
CA TYR A 170 -2.88 12.19 -1.16
C TYR A 170 -3.48 10.87 -0.71
N ILE A 171 -3.07 9.80 -1.37
CA ILE A 171 -3.37 8.43 -0.97
C ILE A 171 -2.07 7.80 -0.47
N PHE A 172 -2.00 7.47 0.82
CA PHE A 172 -0.83 6.87 1.45
C PHE A 172 -1.10 5.43 1.89
N ASP A 173 -0.02 4.66 1.98
CA ASP A 173 0.01 3.34 2.60
C ASP A 173 0.62 3.47 4.00
N ARG A 174 0.15 2.69 4.96
CA ARG A 174 0.68 2.73 6.33
C ARG A 174 2.17 2.33 6.42
N GLU A 175 2.67 1.61 5.44
CA GLU A 175 4.09 1.20 5.37
C GLU A 175 5.00 2.25 4.72
N MET A 176 4.45 3.36 4.24
CA MET A 176 5.26 4.47 3.74
C MET A 176 5.94 5.17 4.92
N ASP A 177 7.26 5.32 4.85
CA ASP A 177 8.00 6.15 5.79
C ASP A 177 7.80 7.65 5.50
N ALA A 178 8.19 8.49 6.45
CA ALA A 178 8.04 9.94 6.34
C ALA A 178 8.78 10.51 5.13
N ALA A 179 9.94 9.94 4.77
CA ALA A 179 10.71 10.37 3.60
C ALA A 179 9.98 10.06 2.28
N ALA A 180 9.36 8.86 2.18
CA ALA A 180 8.57 8.48 1.01
C ALA A 180 7.31 9.36 0.86
N ILE A 181 6.67 9.72 1.96
CA ILE A 181 5.52 10.65 1.98
C ILE A 181 5.98 12.03 1.48
N MET A 182 7.07 12.59 2.02
CA MET A 182 7.63 13.87 1.56
C MET A 182 8.00 13.83 0.09
N LYS A 183 8.62 12.74 -0.36
CA LYS A 183 8.96 12.54 -1.78
C LYS A 183 7.73 12.62 -2.68
N LYS A 184 6.62 12.02 -2.27
CA LYS A 184 5.36 12.08 -3.03
C LYS A 184 4.80 13.48 -3.09
N MET A 185 4.83 14.22 -1.97
CA MET A 185 4.35 15.59 -1.90
C MET A 185 5.23 16.56 -2.69
N ALA A 186 6.57 16.42 -2.59
CA ALA A 186 7.51 17.21 -3.39
C ALA A 186 7.46 16.86 -4.89
N ALA A 187 7.14 15.62 -5.25
CA ALA A 187 6.89 15.24 -6.63
C ALA A 187 5.66 15.95 -7.19
N GLN A 188 4.60 16.06 -6.40
CA GLN A 188 3.39 16.80 -6.78
C GLN A 188 3.67 18.28 -6.98
N PHE A 189 4.51 18.89 -6.13
CA PHE A 189 4.97 20.27 -6.32
C PHE A 189 5.61 20.43 -7.71
N ARG A 190 6.51 19.55 -8.11
CA ARG A 190 7.16 19.61 -9.45
C ARG A 190 6.20 19.37 -10.63
N VAL A 191 5.12 18.64 -10.41
CA VAL A 191 4.07 18.46 -11.42
C VAL A 191 3.24 19.74 -11.60
N LYS A 192 2.94 20.41 -10.49
CA LYS A 192 2.09 21.61 -10.49
C LYS A 192 2.87 22.90 -10.81
N VAL A 193 4.08 23.01 -10.32
CA VAL A 193 5.00 24.11 -10.62
C VAL A 193 5.79 23.77 -11.86
N THR A 194 5.27 24.23 -13.00
CA THR A 194 5.85 23.92 -14.33
C THR A 194 7.14 24.72 -14.61
N ALA A 195 7.94 24.22 -15.58
CA ALA A 195 9.12 24.95 -16.03
C ALA A 195 8.77 26.39 -16.53
N GLU A 196 7.65 26.52 -17.23
CA GLU A 196 7.17 27.85 -17.69
C GLU A 196 6.94 28.82 -16.52
N MET A 197 6.40 28.34 -15.39
CA MET A 197 6.19 29.19 -14.20
C MET A 197 7.52 29.61 -13.58
N THR A 198 8.48 28.69 -13.49
CA THR A 198 9.82 28.99 -12.94
C THR A 198 10.63 29.91 -13.84
N ASP A 199 10.50 29.76 -15.16
CA ASP A 199 11.18 30.61 -16.15
C ASP A 199 10.63 32.05 -16.07
N LYS A 200 9.30 32.22 -16.01
CA LYS A 200 8.68 33.54 -15.79
C LYS A 200 9.08 34.20 -14.47
N ALA A 201 9.24 33.42 -13.40
CA ALA A 201 9.78 33.92 -12.14
C ALA A 201 11.23 34.38 -12.28
N GLY A 202 12.06 33.63 -13.03
CA GLY A 202 13.43 33.97 -13.37
C GLY A 202 13.56 35.25 -14.19
N GLU A 203 12.66 35.48 -15.16
CA GLU A 203 12.59 36.72 -15.94
C GLU A 203 12.31 37.95 -15.05
N GLN A 204 11.62 37.75 -13.92
CA GLN A 204 11.37 38.78 -12.89
C GLN A 204 12.50 38.87 -11.85
N GLY A 205 13.60 38.16 -12.04
CA GLY A 205 14.73 38.13 -11.11
C GLY A 205 14.49 37.36 -9.81
N LEU A 206 13.45 36.51 -9.75
CA LEU A 206 13.11 35.72 -8.58
C LEU A 206 13.72 34.33 -8.68
N SER A 207 14.44 33.89 -7.64
CA SER A 207 14.75 32.48 -7.44
C SER A 207 13.49 31.68 -7.10
N LEU A 208 13.50 30.36 -7.29
CA LEU A 208 12.37 29.48 -6.94
C LEU A 208 11.94 29.66 -5.47
N VAL A 209 12.91 29.80 -4.56
CA VAL A 209 12.62 30.02 -3.10
C VAL A 209 11.90 31.36 -2.89
N GLN A 210 12.38 32.42 -3.52
CA GLN A 210 11.76 33.76 -3.43
C GLN A 210 10.35 33.75 -4.03
N TRP A 211 10.16 33.08 -5.15
CA TRP A 211 8.87 32.96 -5.80
C TRP A 211 7.87 32.17 -4.94
N VAL A 212 8.27 31.02 -4.35
CA VAL A 212 7.45 30.24 -3.43
C VAL A 212 7.13 31.05 -2.17
N THR A 213 8.09 31.81 -1.66
CA THR A 213 7.88 32.71 -0.50
C THR A 213 6.85 33.79 -0.81
N LEU A 214 6.95 34.42 -1.98
CA LEU A 214 5.99 35.43 -2.43
C LEU A 214 4.58 34.84 -2.58
N ALA A 215 4.46 33.65 -3.20
CA ALA A 215 3.19 32.94 -3.33
C ALA A 215 2.56 32.65 -1.95
N SER A 216 3.37 32.24 -0.97
CA SER A 216 2.89 31.97 0.39
C SER A 216 2.43 33.22 1.14
N ILE A 217 3.02 34.39 0.84
CA ILE A 217 2.56 35.69 1.38
C ILE A 217 1.22 36.06 0.78
N ILE A 218 1.11 35.99 -0.55
CA ILE A 218 -0.14 36.31 -1.27
C ILE A 218 -1.28 35.39 -0.78
N GLU A 219 -1.01 34.10 -0.61
CA GLU A 219 -1.99 33.14 -0.10
C GLU A 219 -2.51 33.53 1.29
N LYS A 220 -1.63 33.95 2.20
CA LYS A 220 -2.03 34.41 3.53
C LYS A 220 -2.89 35.67 3.50
N GLU A 221 -2.55 36.62 2.65
CA GLU A 221 -3.30 37.86 2.52
C GLU A 221 -4.68 37.64 1.87
N THR A 222 -4.76 36.77 0.86
CA THR A 222 -6.01 36.44 0.17
C THR A 222 -6.89 35.47 0.94
N GLY A 223 -6.32 34.66 1.81
CA GLY A 223 -7.03 33.71 2.68
C GLY A 223 -7.71 34.35 3.89
N LEU A 224 -7.40 35.60 4.21
CA LEU A 224 -8.18 36.41 5.15
C LEU A 224 -9.48 36.73 4.46
N LYS A 225 -10.55 35.95 4.75
CA LYS A 225 -11.91 36.33 4.36
C LYS A 225 -12.13 37.74 4.90
N SER A 226 -12.37 38.70 3.99
CA SER A 226 -12.89 39.98 4.38
C SER A 226 -14.14 39.74 5.22
N GLU A 227 -14.09 40.12 6.50
CA GLU A 227 -15.27 40.25 7.35
C GLU A 227 -16.26 41.22 6.74
#